data_7c2c72d4c14e661f19156249d02288c9
#
_entry.id   7c2c72d4c14e661f19156249d02288c9
#
_cell.length_a   1.000
_cell.length_b   1.000
_cell.length_c   1.000
_cell.angle_alpha   90.00
_cell.angle_beta   90.00
_cell.angle_gamma   90.00
#
_symmetry.space_group_name_H-M   'P 1'
#
loop_
_entity.id
_entity.type
_entity.pdbx_description
1 polymer ?
#
loop_
_entity_poly.entity_id
_entity_poly.type
_entity_poly.pdbx_seq_one_letter_code
_entity_poly.pdbx_strand_id
1 'polypeptide(L)'
;MKSKLFAVLAAGVVLLMISSPMFAHHGGAQYDTKHAVTVTGNVTEYMFTNPHVQIHFDVKDDSGKVEKWIAETASPQRLFSFGWNAKTLKAGDKITVTGAQLKDGQKIVSVIKVVGGNAPALTTGAAE
;
A
#
# COMPACT_ATOMS: atom_id res chain seq x y z
N MET A 1 20.88 22.86 -41.34
CA MET A 1 21.40 22.50 -40.00
C MET A 1 20.46 22.88 -38.89
N LYS A 2 19.90 24.08 -38.86
CA LYS A 2 18.98 24.54 -37.77
C LYS A 2 17.70 23.69 -37.65
N SER A 3 17.10 23.27 -38.79
CA SER A 3 15.90 22.42 -38.79
C SER A 3 16.11 21.01 -38.23
N LYS A 4 17.28 20.41 -38.43
CA LYS A 4 17.61 19.08 -37.89
C LYS A 4 17.85 19.13 -36.40
N LEU A 5 18.42 20.24 -35.90
CA LEU A 5 18.62 20.45 -34.45
C LEU A 5 17.28 20.63 -33.73
N PHE A 6 16.34 21.37 -34.33
CA PHE A 6 14.99 21.53 -33.78
C PHE A 6 14.21 20.20 -33.75
N ALA A 7 14.35 19.36 -34.77
CA ALA A 7 13.69 18.05 -34.81
C ALA A 7 14.25 17.10 -33.73
N VAL A 8 15.56 17.11 -33.47
CA VAL A 8 16.19 16.30 -32.43
C VAL A 8 15.78 16.79 -31.05
N LEU A 9 15.73 18.11 -30.81
CA LEU A 9 15.28 18.69 -29.56
C LEU A 9 13.79 18.39 -29.27
N ALA A 10 12.93 18.50 -30.31
CA ALA A 10 11.51 18.17 -30.17
C ALA A 10 11.29 16.68 -29.87
N ALA A 11 12.03 15.78 -30.54
CA ALA A 11 11.97 14.35 -30.26
C ALA A 11 12.46 14.01 -28.82
N GLY A 12 13.50 14.69 -28.34
CA GLY A 12 14.02 14.52 -26.97
C GLY A 12 13.01 14.97 -25.91
N VAL A 13 12.29 16.06 -26.12
CA VAL A 13 11.26 16.56 -25.20
C VAL A 13 10.05 15.61 -25.17
N VAL A 14 9.64 15.06 -26.31
CA VAL A 14 8.54 14.08 -26.38
C VAL A 14 8.91 12.78 -25.66
N LEU A 15 10.14 12.29 -25.80
CA LEU A 15 10.60 11.09 -25.07
C LEU A 15 10.66 11.30 -23.55
N LEU A 16 11.01 12.49 -23.08
CA LEU A 16 11.03 12.83 -21.65
C LEU A 16 9.62 12.89 -21.04
N MET A 17 8.59 13.17 -21.84
CA MET A 17 7.20 13.18 -21.36
C MET A 17 6.57 11.78 -21.21
N ILE A 18 7.16 10.74 -21.84
CA ILE A 18 6.61 9.37 -21.81
C ILE A 18 7.18 8.55 -20.65
N SER A 19 8.24 9.01 -19.99
CA SER A 19 8.97 8.24 -18.97
C SER A 19 8.66 8.60 -17.51
N SER A 20 7.52 9.22 -17.24
CA SER A 20 7.07 9.39 -15.87
C SER A 20 6.41 8.09 -15.40
N PRO A 21 7.03 7.28 -14.52
CA PRO A 21 6.29 6.23 -13.84
C PRO A 21 5.23 6.94 -13.00
N MET A 22 3.98 6.87 -13.43
CA MET A 22 2.85 7.27 -12.61
C MET A 22 2.71 6.23 -11.47
N PHE A 23 3.56 6.35 -10.45
CA PHE A 23 3.18 5.87 -9.14
C PHE A 23 2.05 6.80 -8.67
N ALA A 24 0.82 6.39 -8.95
CA ALA A 24 -0.34 7.03 -8.35
C ALA A 24 -0.26 6.77 -6.84
N HIS A 25 0.33 7.72 -6.09
CA HIS A 25 0.10 7.80 -4.67
C HIS A 25 -1.40 8.04 -4.50
N HIS A 26 -2.11 7.03 -4.03
CA HIS A 26 -3.51 7.18 -3.69
C HIS A 26 -3.61 8.20 -2.56
N GLY A 27 -3.94 9.44 -2.88
CA GLY A 27 -4.18 10.47 -1.87
C GLY A 27 -5.33 10.06 -0.95
N GLY A 28 -5.34 10.52 0.31
CA GLY A 28 -6.35 10.15 1.31
C GLY A 28 -7.80 10.31 0.85
N ALA A 29 -8.08 11.22 -0.10
CA ALA A 29 -9.41 11.41 -0.69
C ALA A 29 -9.96 10.20 -1.47
N GLN A 30 -9.10 9.25 -1.89
CA GLN A 30 -9.50 8.06 -2.62
C GLN A 30 -9.97 6.93 -1.70
N TYR A 31 -9.70 7.00 -0.41
CA TYR A 31 -10.12 6.02 0.57
C TYR A 31 -11.50 6.36 1.16
N ASP A 32 -12.31 5.33 1.42
CA ASP A 32 -13.58 5.49 2.15
C ASP A 32 -13.33 5.55 3.66
N THR A 33 -13.02 6.73 4.14
CA THR A 33 -12.75 6.97 5.57
C THR A 33 -13.99 6.92 6.45
N LYS A 34 -15.20 6.89 5.84
CA LYS A 34 -16.47 6.84 6.59
C LYS A 34 -16.87 5.41 6.95
N HIS A 35 -16.42 4.42 6.17
CA HIS A 35 -16.78 3.02 6.34
C HIS A 35 -15.51 2.18 6.40
N ALA A 36 -15.00 1.96 7.62
CA ALA A 36 -13.86 1.08 7.81
C ALA A 36 -14.25 -0.38 7.54
N VAL A 37 -13.37 -1.09 6.83
CA VAL A 37 -13.47 -2.54 6.65
C VAL A 37 -12.54 -3.26 7.61
N THR A 38 -12.93 -4.46 8.03
CA THR A 38 -12.08 -5.35 8.82
C THR A 38 -11.97 -6.69 8.11
N VAL A 39 -10.75 -7.08 7.78
CA VAL A 39 -10.45 -8.31 7.04
C VAL A 39 -9.36 -9.11 7.73
N THR A 40 -9.51 -10.43 7.72
CA THR A 40 -8.53 -11.35 8.30
C THR A 40 -7.95 -12.23 7.21
N GLY A 41 -6.64 -12.38 7.19
CA GLY A 41 -5.96 -13.18 6.19
C GLY A 41 -4.56 -13.57 6.59
N ASN A 42 -3.86 -14.25 5.68
CA ASN A 42 -2.50 -14.70 5.89
C ASN A 42 -1.53 -13.85 5.07
N VAL A 43 -0.48 -13.33 5.70
CA VAL A 43 0.58 -12.55 5.06
C VAL A 43 1.23 -13.39 3.95
N THR A 44 1.37 -12.83 2.78
CA THR A 44 2.12 -13.41 1.67
C THR A 44 3.44 -12.68 1.47
N GLU A 45 3.48 -11.36 1.69
CA GLU A 45 4.68 -10.54 1.57
C GLU A 45 4.60 -9.35 2.54
N TYR A 46 5.73 -9.00 3.14
CA TYR A 46 5.86 -7.84 4.01
C TYR A 46 7.00 -6.94 3.50
N MET A 47 6.64 -5.77 2.99
CA MET A 47 7.54 -4.81 2.37
C MET A 47 7.79 -3.64 3.32
N PHE A 48 8.89 -3.69 4.08
CA PHE A 48 9.28 -2.65 5.02
C PHE A 48 10.18 -1.61 4.35
N THR A 49 9.60 -0.80 3.45
CA THR A 49 10.31 0.15 2.59
C THR A 49 9.61 1.51 2.56
N ASN A 50 10.39 2.56 2.19
CA ASN A 50 9.82 3.88 1.91
C ASN A 50 9.06 3.90 0.58
N PRO A 51 8.05 4.78 0.40
CA PRO A 51 7.56 5.75 1.39
C PRO A 51 6.62 5.16 2.44
N HIS A 52 5.94 4.05 2.14
CA HIS A 52 4.98 3.40 3.02
C HIS A 52 5.26 1.91 3.10
N VAL A 53 5.18 1.36 4.29
CA VAL A 53 5.25 -0.09 4.50
C VAL A 53 3.96 -0.73 4.01
N GLN A 54 4.07 -1.82 3.26
CA GLN A 54 2.95 -2.56 2.72
C GLN A 54 2.94 -4.00 3.25
N ILE A 55 1.74 -4.49 3.52
CA ILE A 55 1.50 -5.88 3.90
C ILE A 55 0.59 -6.48 2.83
N HIS A 56 1.09 -7.43 2.06
CA HIS A 56 0.30 -8.21 1.13
C HIS A 56 -0.21 -9.46 1.84
N PHE A 57 -1.49 -9.77 1.71
CA PHE A 57 -2.09 -10.90 2.41
C PHE A 57 -3.28 -11.46 1.64
N ASP A 58 -3.49 -12.76 1.80
CA ASP A 58 -4.57 -13.51 1.18
C ASP A 58 -5.74 -13.63 2.15
N VAL A 59 -6.93 -13.25 1.70
CA VAL A 59 -8.19 -13.35 2.43
C VAL A 59 -9.07 -14.38 1.75
N LYS A 60 -9.60 -15.35 2.49
CA LYS A 60 -10.64 -16.26 1.98
C LYS A 60 -12.01 -15.65 2.24
N ASP A 61 -12.82 -15.55 1.20
CA ASP A 61 -14.23 -15.20 1.33
C ASP A 61 -15.07 -16.41 1.84
N ASP A 62 -16.36 -16.19 2.07
CA ASP A 62 -17.27 -17.21 2.59
C ASP A 62 -17.44 -18.42 1.63
N SER A 63 -17.12 -18.24 0.34
CA SER A 63 -17.13 -19.33 -0.67
C SER A 63 -15.81 -20.11 -0.71
N GLY A 64 -14.79 -19.68 0.04
CA GLY A 64 -13.44 -20.23 0.01
C GLY A 64 -12.55 -19.68 -1.09
N LYS A 65 -13.03 -18.70 -1.89
CA LYS A 65 -12.24 -18.01 -2.89
C LYS A 65 -11.20 -17.11 -2.20
N VAL A 66 -9.97 -17.16 -2.70
CA VAL A 66 -8.88 -16.33 -2.20
C VAL A 66 -8.87 -14.99 -2.93
N GLU A 67 -8.89 -13.91 -2.16
CA GLU A 67 -8.70 -12.54 -2.63
C GLU A 67 -7.37 -11.99 -2.12
N LYS A 68 -6.63 -11.33 -3.02
CA LYS A 68 -5.37 -10.68 -2.67
C LYS A 68 -5.64 -9.26 -2.17
N TRP A 69 -5.17 -8.97 -0.96
CA TRP A 69 -5.31 -7.67 -0.33
C TRP A 69 -3.96 -7.01 -0.08
N ILE A 70 -3.95 -5.69 -0.07
CA ILE A 70 -2.80 -4.87 0.31
C ILE A 70 -3.21 -3.93 1.44
N ALA A 71 -2.47 -3.96 2.53
CA ALA A 71 -2.60 -3.00 3.61
C ALA A 71 -1.44 -2.00 3.52
N GLU A 72 -1.76 -0.73 3.26
CA GLU A 72 -0.79 0.36 3.28
C GLU A 72 -0.76 1.00 4.66
N THR A 73 0.45 1.10 5.23
CA THR A 73 0.66 1.66 6.56
C THR A 73 1.45 2.96 6.47
N ALA A 74 2.04 3.38 7.59
CA ALA A 74 2.92 4.53 7.65
C ALA A 74 4.32 4.22 7.08
N SER A 75 5.20 5.23 7.09
CA SER A 75 6.61 5.05 6.72
C SER A 75 7.35 4.12 7.70
N PRO A 76 8.44 3.47 7.29
CA PRO A 76 9.27 2.66 8.18
C PRO A 76 9.69 3.40 9.45
N GLN A 77 10.09 4.67 9.32
CA GLN A 77 10.50 5.49 10.47
C GLN A 77 9.37 5.64 11.50
N ARG A 78 8.14 5.89 11.05
CA ARG A 78 6.98 5.98 11.95
C ARG A 78 6.67 4.63 12.59
N LEU A 79 6.77 3.54 11.84
CA LEU A 79 6.49 2.19 12.37
C LEU A 79 7.51 1.74 13.41
N PHE A 80 8.77 2.19 13.33
CA PHE A 80 9.75 1.95 14.39
C PHE A 80 9.29 2.49 15.74
N SER A 81 8.60 3.63 15.80
CA SER A 81 8.08 4.18 17.05
C SER A 81 6.98 3.32 17.69
N PHE A 82 6.34 2.44 16.90
CA PHE A 82 5.38 1.44 17.37
C PHE A 82 6.01 0.06 17.65
N GLY A 83 7.34 -0.04 17.59
CA GLY A 83 8.06 -1.28 17.82
C GLY A 83 8.10 -2.22 16.60
N TRP A 84 7.73 -1.74 15.42
CA TRP A 84 7.76 -2.50 14.18
C TRP A 84 9.09 -2.35 13.46
N ASN A 85 9.53 -3.40 12.78
CA ASN A 85 10.75 -3.42 11.96
C ASN A 85 10.58 -4.41 10.79
N ALA A 86 11.62 -4.56 9.96
CA ALA A 86 11.57 -5.42 8.79
C ALA A 86 11.33 -6.92 9.06
N LYS A 87 11.41 -7.35 10.33
CA LYS A 87 11.20 -8.74 10.76
C LYS A 87 9.89 -8.94 11.54
N THR A 88 9.08 -7.89 11.68
CA THR A 88 7.86 -7.91 12.51
C THR A 88 6.82 -8.88 11.98
N LEU A 89 6.66 -8.97 10.68
CA LEU A 89 5.78 -9.93 10.01
C LEU A 89 6.56 -10.79 9.03
N LYS A 90 6.05 -11.97 8.77
CA LYS A 90 6.57 -12.89 7.75
C LYS A 90 5.44 -13.60 7.03
N ALA A 91 5.71 -14.15 5.86
CA ALA A 91 4.77 -14.96 5.12
C ALA A 91 4.21 -16.09 6.00
N GLY A 92 2.90 -16.29 5.92
CA GLY A 92 2.16 -17.27 6.72
C GLY A 92 1.58 -16.72 8.04
N ASP A 93 2.00 -15.55 8.51
CA ASP A 93 1.41 -14.94 9.70
C ASP A 93 -0.06 -14.60 9.44
N LYS A 94 -0.93 -14.98 10.39
CA LYS A 94 -2.35 -14.59 10.34
C LYS A 94 -2.53 -13.23 10.99
N ILE A 95 -3.12 -12.31 10.26
CA ILE A 95 -3.38 -10.94 10.70
C ILE A 95 -4.83 -10.54 10.50
N THR A 96 -5.29 -9.59 11.30
CA THR A 96 -6.56 -8.87 11.09
C THR A 96 -6.23 -7.40 10.88
N VAL A 97 -6.67 -6.87 9.75
CA VAL A 97 -6.48 -5.49 9.34
C VAL A 97 -7.80 -4.76 9.38
N THR A 98 -7.82 -3.60 10.03
CA THR A 98 -8.94 -2.64 9.98
C THR A 98 -8.45 -1.38 9.31
N GLY A 99 -9.19 -0.85 8.35
CA GLY A 99 -8.79 0.35 7.63
C GLY A 99 -9.84 0.84 6.64
N ALA A 100 -9.51 1.95 5.97
CA ALA A 100 -10.31 2.53 4.91
C ALA A 100 -9.94 1.90 3.57
N GLN A 101 -10.90 1.28 2.88
CA GLN A 101 -10.68 0.70 1.56
C GLN A 101 -10.76 1.77 0.47
N LEU A 102 -10.10 1.54 -0.67
CA LEU A 102 -10.26 2.38 -1.85
C LEU A 102 -11.72 2.38 -2.33
N LYS A 103 -12.24 3.57 -2.66
CA LYS A 103 -13.63 3.78 -3.12
C LYS A 103 -13.95 3.10 -4.45
N ASP A 104 -12.94 2.82 -5.26
CA ASP A 104 -13.09 2.13 -6.55
C ASP A 104 -13.26 0.60 -6.41
N GLY A 105 -13.25 0.08 -5.18
CA GLY A 105 -13.43 -1.33 -4.88
C GLY A 105 -12.17 -2.19 -4.93
N GLN A 106 -11.01 -1.62 -5.25
CA GLN A 106 -9.75 -2.34 -5.14
C GLN A 106 -9.53 -2.82 -3.71
N LYS A 107 -8.89 -3.98 -3.56
CA LYS A 107 -8.61 -4.61 -2.26
C LYS A 107 -7.34 -4.01 -1.62
N ILE A 108 -7.32 -2.69 -1.52
CA ILE A 108 -6.26 -1.91 -0.90
C ILE A 108 -6.87 -1.10 0.24
N VAL A 109 -6.28 -1.21 1.43
CA VAL A 109 -6.74 -0.49 2.62
C VAL A 109 -5.65 0.39 3.20
N SER A 110 -5.99 1.62 3.54
CA SER A 110 -5.18 2.49 4.41
C SER A 110 -5.42 2.06 5.85
N VAL A 111 -4.35 1.63 6.53
CA VAL A 111 -4.44 0.96 7.83
C VAL A 111 -4.78 1.92 8.95
N ILE A 112 -5.80 1.56 9.73
CA ILE A 112 -6.11 2.14 11.04
C ILE A 112 -5.54 1.25 12.15
N LYS A 113 -5.70 -0.08 12.00
CA LYS A 113 -5.28 -1.06 13.01
C LYS A 113 -4.82 -2.36 12.36
N VAL A 114 -3.75 -2.94 12.89
CA VAL A 114 -3.32 -4.32 12.57
C VAL A 114 -3.08 -5.07 13.86
N VAL A 115 -3.59 -6.29 13.93
CA VAL A 115 -3.32 -7.25 15.02
C VAL A 115 -3.04 -8.63 14.43
N GLY A 116 -2.18 -9.39 15.08
CA GLY A 116 -1.88 -10.78 14.70
C GLY A 116 -0.39 -11.03 14.41
N GLY A 117 -0.06 -12.25 14.08
CA GLY A 117 1.32 -12.71 14.09
C GLY A 117 1.92 -12.55 15.50
N ASN A 118 3.23 -12.32 15.55
CA ASN A 118 3.92 -11.92 16.79
C ASN A 118 4.19 -10.40 16.84
N ALA A 119 3.47 -9.64 16.01
CA ALA A 119 3.64 -8.20 15.89
C ALA A 119 3.01 -7.47 17.09
N PRO A 120 3.62 -6.40 17.60
CA PRO A 120 2.93 -5.46 18.47
C PRO A 120 1.66 -4.95 17.76
N ALA A 121 0.55 -4.81 18.50
CA ALA A 121 -0.66 -4.24 17.92
C ALA A 121 -0.35 -2.84 17.36
N LEU A 122 -0.63 -2.62 16.08
CA LEU A 122 -0.48 -1.33 15.43
C LEU A 122 -1.82 -0.61 15.41
N THR A 123 -1.86 0.63 15.89
CA THR A 123 -2.99 1.55 15.72
C THR A 123 -2.42 2.87 15.27
N THR A 124 -2.73 3.25 14.03
CA THR A 124 -2.14 4.47 13.42
C THR A 124 -3.02 5.70 13.59
N GLY A 125 -4.23 5.57 14.14
CA GLY A 125 -5.25 6.60 14.07
C GLY A 125 -5.90 6.68 12.70
N ALA A 126 -6.97 7.48 12.55
CA ALA A 126 -7.58 7.71 11.24
C ALA A 126 -6.51 8.19 10.25
N ALA A 127 -6.52 7.65 9.04
CA ALA A 127 -5.69 8.15 7.97
C ALA A 127 -6.07 9.63 7.74
N GLU A 128 -5.17 10.54 8.11
CA GLU A 128 -5.25 11.96 7.76
C GLU A 128 -4.94 12.15 6.29
#